data_f9463bea72b5d3bb924c028f1c747aa1
#
_entry.id   f9463bea72b5d3bb924c028f1c747aa1
#
_cell.length_a   1.000
_cell.length_b   1.000
_cell.length_c   1.000
_cell.angle_alpha   90.00
_cell.angle_beta   90.00
_cell.angle_gamma   90.00
#
_symmetry.space_group_name_H-M   'P 1'
#
loop_
_entity.id
_entity.type
_entity.pdbx_description
1 polymer ?
#
loop_
_entity_poly.entity_id
_entity_poly.type
_entity_poly.pdbx_seq_one_letter_code
_entity_poly.pdbx_strand_id
1 'polypeptide(L)'
;LRHAGVLALSRIGEVAPIVALAKSENRSLRIAAVLVLRRLQSEQLALFLQDQDEYIVTEAARAINDDWSIEPALPALASLLKEEKYTSEPLLRRSINAALRVGGEKELDLLINFAKRESVSSNLRGEALAAIGTWASPSVLDRVDGRYRGEINRDAIVVKHKIEKFIPDFLKDKNPDILVAAAKAISSLKIEGYNAQLAQIMKNHASPDVRSAMLAALGDLNYTKIEEAMKIGMADIDRGVRTVAVGLVTQLDLSKEKLPAIVEPIFKSGSIVEQQKMLSVLGEMPLEKSKDVLISLIKQGNDKKLSNGVILDLTEAVEATKSEELISQLGTLKAHGDGLAAYTETLNGGDRRAGYQYFNTNSAGQCVRCHALGGAGGAVGPALDNIGNILSREQLLEALINPSARLSPGYGMVTVTLKDGQTVTGILEEETEDELILKTSDAEPMEIALSRIDKRQNMASGMPPMGTIMSKREIRDVIEFLANLKKN
;
A
#
# COMPACT_ATOMS: atom_id res chain seq x y z
N LEU A 1 -23.41 -19.55 24.31
CA LEU A 1 -24.46 -18.90 25.10
C LEU A 1 -24.49 -17.40 24.85
N ARG A 2 -23.38 -16.64 25.02
CA ARG A 2 -23.35 -15.19 24.84
C ARG A 2 -23.84 -14.74 23.46
N HIS A 3 -23.36 -15.36 22.38
CA HIS A 3 -23.76 -15.02 21.00
C HIS A 3 -25.27 -15.24 20.78
N ALA A 4 -25.80 -16.39 21.23
CA ALA A 4 -27.22 -16.69 21.10
C ALA A 4 -28.10 -15.70 21.89
N GLY A 5 -27.69 -15.36 23.13
CA GLY A 5 -28.38 -14.36 23.95
C GLY A 5 -28.41 -12.96 23.32
N VAL A 6 -27.24 -12.50 22.81
CA VAL A 6 -27.16 -11.21 22.08
C VAL A 6 -28.09 -11.21 20.86
N LEU A 7 -28.09 -12.30 20.07
CA LEU A 7 -28.95 -12.42 18.89
C LEU A 7 -30.44 -12.41 19.26
N ALA A 8 -30.84 -13.14 20.31
CA ALA A 8 -32.21 -13.18 20.77
C ALA A 8 -32.68 -11.80 21.24
N LEU A 9 -31.91 -11.12 22.10
CA LEU A 9 -32.24 -9.78 22.61
C LEU A 9 -32.29 -8.73 21.49
N SER A 10 -31.39 -8.82 20.50
CA SER A 10 -31.43 -7.90 19.36
C SER A 10 -32.66 -8.11 18.46
N ARG A 11 -33.19 -9.36 18.40
CA ARG A 11 -34.45 -9.66 17.67
C ARG A 11 -35.70 -9.18 18.41
N ILE A 12 -35.68 -9.18 19.75
CA ILE A 12 -36.74 -8.62 20.58
C ILE A 12 -36.81 -7.11 20.39
N GLY A 13 -35.65 -6.44 20.24
CA GLY A 13 -35.56 -5.02 19.86
C GLY A 13 -35.86 -4.03 21.00
N GLU A 14 -36.06 -4.48 22.23
CA GLU A 14 -36.35 -3.61 23.40
C GLU A 14 -35.04 -2.94 23.88
N VAL A 15 -34.90 -1.64 23.62
CA VAL A 15 -33.67 -0.88 23.95
C VAL A 15 -33.57 -0.52 25.43
N ALA A 16 -34.64 -0.09 26.05
CA ALA A 16 -34.62 0.45 27.41
C ALA A 16 -34.08 -0.55 28.47
N PRO A 17 -34.51 -1.82 28.52
CA PRO A 17 -33.94 -2.80 29.45
C PRO A 17 -32.46 -3.06 29.22
N ILE A 18 -31.98 -2.99 27.95
CA ILE A 18 -30.57 -3.19 27.61
C ILE A 18 -29.74 -1.99 28.08
N VAL A 19 -30.20 -0.78 27.88
CA VAL A 19 -29.55 0.43 28.37
C VAL A 19 -29.41 0.45 29.88
N ALA A 20 -30.43 -0.03 30.62
CA ALA A 20 -30.37 -0.13 32.08
C ALA A 20 -29.20 -0.99 32.58
N LEU A 21 -28.70 -1.96 31.75
CA LEU A 21 -27.54 -2.78 32.10
C LEU A 21 -26.21 -2.01 32.13
N ALA A 22 -26.15 -0.78 31.67
CA ALA A 22 -24.96 0.08 31.81
C ALA A 22 -24.57 0.29 33.29
N LYS A 23 -25.54 0.19 34.20
CA LYS A 23 -25.36 0.33 35.66
C LYS A 23 -25.12 -1.01 36.35
N SER A 24 -25.10 -2.13 35.64
CA SER A 24 -24.91 -3.45 36.22
C SER A 24 -23.49 -3.60 36.77
N GLU A 25 -23.37 -4.16 37.98
CA GLU A 25 -22.06 -4.54 38.53
C GLU A 25 -21.41 -5.69 37.73
N ASN A 26 -22.23 -6.52 37.07
CA ASN A 26 -21.75 -7.64 36.27
C ASN A 26 -21.16 -7.17 34.94
N ARG A 27 -19.83 -7.24 34.82
CA ARG A 27 -19.08 -6.89 33.62
C ARG A 27 -19.61 -7.59 32.36
N SER A 28 -19.98 -8.87 32.45
CA SER A 28 -20.44 -9.65 31.29
C SER A 28 -21.79 -9.15 30.76
N LEU A 29 -22.66 -8.64 31.63
CA LEU A 29 -23.93 -8.04 31.22
C LEU A 29 -23.70 -6.69 30.53
N ARG A 30 -22.78 -5.86 31.02
CA ARG A 30 -22.41 -4.60 30.34
C ARG A 30 -21.84 -4.85 28.93
N ILE A 31 -20.94 -5.87 28.78
CA ILE A 31 -20.42 -6.26 27.45
C ILE A 31 -21.56 -6.76 26.55
N ALA A 32 -22.46 -7.61 27.07
CA ALA A 32 -23.59 -8.10 26.29
C ALA A 32 -24.50 -6.96 25.82
N ALA A 33 -24.75 -5.97 26.68
CA ALA A 33 -25.53 -4.79 26.35
C ALA A 33 -24.90 -4.01 25.18
N VAL A 34 -23.58 -3.75 25.21
CA VAL A 34 -22.85 -3.12 24.09
C VAL A 34 -23.07 -3.88 22.78
N LEU A 35 -22.95 -5.22 22.81
CA LEU A 35 -23.12 -6.05 21.62
C LEU A 35 -24.55 -6.06 21.07
N VAL A 36 -25.57 -6.00 21.96
CA VAL A 36 -26.99 -5.88 21.56
C VAL A 36 -27.24 -4.52 20.93
N LEU A 37 -26.84 -3.44 21.61
CA LEU A 37 -27.02 -2.06 21.13
C LEU A 37 -26.29 -1.80 19.81
N ARG A 38 -25.11 -2.41 19.60
CA ARG A 38 -24.42 -2.38 18.31
C ARG A 38 -25.30 -2.93 17.19
N ARG A 39 -25.95 -4.09 17.41
CA ARG A 39 -26.85 -4.68 16.41
C ARG A 39 -28.10 -3.85 16.16
N LEU A 40 -28.58 -3.16 17.19
CA LEU A 40 -29.71 -2.24 17.11
C LEU A 40 -29.33 -0.85 16.59
N GLN A 41 -28.05 -0.61 16.32
CA GLN A 41 -27.51 0.69 15.90
C GLN A 41 -27.95 1.84 16.82
N SER A 42 -28.01 1.59 18.12
CA SER A 42 -28.56 2.52 19.09
C SER A 42 -27.55 3.59 19.50
N GLU A 43 -27.94 4.86 19.40
CA GLU A 43 -27.15 6.00 19.92
C GLU A 43 -26.87 5.92 21.43
N GLN A 44 -27.67 5.14 22.18
CA GLN A 44 -27.51 4.92 23.61
C GLN A 44 -26.18 4.20 23.94
N LEU A 45 -25.45 3.68 22.95
CA LEU A 45 -24.07 3.20 23.10
C LEU A 45 -23.14 4.27 23.69
N ALA A 46 -23.43 5.55 23.48
CA ALA A 46 -22.68 6.67 24.07
C ALA A 46 -22.61 6.60 25.61
N LEU A 47 -23.57 5.98 26.28
CA LEU A 47 -23.56 5.84 27.76
C LEU A 47 -22.40 4.90 28.21
N PHE A 48 -22.04 3.90 27.40
CA PHE A 48 -20.97 2.95 27.72
C PHE A 48 -19.57 3.52 27.49
N LEU A 49 -19.45 4.70 26.87
CA LEU A 49 -18.18 5.43 26.78
C LEU A 49 -17.73 6.01 28.14
N GLN A 50 -18.61 5.94 29.15
CA GLN A 50 -18.35 6.38 30.53
C GLN A 50 -18.09 5.19 31.47
N ASP A 51 -18.01 3.97 30.96
CA ASP A 51 -17.77 2.78 31.79
C ASP A 51 -16.40 2.89 32.48
N GLN A 52 -16.31 2.33 33.70
CA GLN A 52 -15.07 2.27 34.45
C GLN A 52 -14.04 1.27 33.87
N ASP A 53 -14.48 0.35 33.03
CA ASP A 53 -13.66 -0.66 32.37
C ASP A 53 -13.30 -0.19 30.96
N GLU A 54 -12.04 0.16 30.73
CA GLU A 54 -11.54 0.63 29.41
C GLU A 54 -11.83 -0.36 28.28
N TYR A 55 -11.91 -1.66 28.57
CA TYR A 55 -12.28 -2.66 27.56
C TYR A 55 -13.72 -2.45 27.08
N ILE A 56 -14.67 -2.15 27.99
CA ILE A 56 -16.06 -1.88 27.63
C ILE A 56 -16.16 -0.58 26.84
N VAL A 57 -15.43 0.46 27.26
CA VAL A 57 -15.33 1.72 26.52
C VAL A 57 -14.79 1.47 25.10
N THR A 58 -13.76 0.61 24.95
CA THR A 58 -13.19 0.26 23.66
C THR A 58 -14.19 -0.49 22.77
N GLU A 59 -14.95 -1.43 23.33
CA GLU A 59 -15.99 -2.15 22.59
C GLU A 59 -17.18 -1.23 22.22
N ALA A 60 -17.54 -0.27 23.07
CA ALA A 60 -18.53 0.75 22.75
C ALA A 60 -18.03 1.66 21.60
N ALA A 61 -16.75 2.05 21.63
CA ALA A 61 -16.14 2.82 20.55
C ALA A 61 -16.16 2.06 19.22
N ARG A 62 -15.87 0.74 19.23
CA ARG A 62 -16.01 -0.14 18.06
C ARG A 62 -17.46 -0.18 17.57
N ALA A 63 -18.40 -0.33 18.49
CA ALA A 63 -19.81 -0.40 18.15
C ALA A 63 -20.35 0.90 17.53
N ILE A 64 -19.81 2.05 17.95
CA ILE A 64 -20.19 3.37 17.44
C ILE A 64 -19.53 3.64 16.08
N ASN A 65 -18.23 3.37 15.93
CA ASN A 65 -17.47 3.76 14.73
C ASN A 65 -17.56 2.75 13.61
N ASP A 66 -17.39 1.44 13.94
CA ASP A 66 -17.22 0.40 12.94
C ASP A 66 -18.57 0.03 12.29
N ASP A 67 -18.48 -0.64 11.12
CA ASP A 67 -19.61 -1.08 10.33
C ASP A 67 -20.50 0.08 9.80
N TRP A 68 -21.47 0.51 10.57
CA TRP A 68 -22.49 1.48 10.13
C TRP A 68 -22.19 2.94 10.49
N SER A 69 -21.33 3.17 11.49
CA SER A 69 -21.08 4.48 12.08
C SER A 69 -22.37 5.12 12.66
N ILE A 70 -22.51 5.08 13.96
CA ILE A 70 -23.68 5.65 14.66
C ILE A 70 -23.44 7.14 14.86
N GLU A 71 -23.78 7.94 13.85
CA GLU A 71 -23.45 9.37 13.78
C GLU A 71 -23.84 10.17 15.03
N PRO A 72 -25.04 9.99 15.64
CA PRO A 72 -25.41 10.75 16.83
C PRO A 72 -24.51 10.48 18.04
N ALA A 73 -23.81 9.35 18.08
CA ALA A 73 -22.89 8.98 19.17
C ALA A 73 -21.43 9.41 18.92
N LEU A 74 -21.08 9.83 17.69
CA LEU A 74 -19.71 10.24 17.34
C LEU A 74 -19.20 11.43 18.17
N PRO A 75 -19.98 12.50 18.49
CA PRO A 75 -19.50 13.59 19.33
C PRO A 75 -19.07 13.15 20.73
N ALA A 76 -19.80 12.19 21.32
CA ALA A 76 -19.43 11.61 22.60
C ALA A 76 -18.13 10.80 22.51
N LEU A 77 -17.95 10.01 21.44
CA LEU A 77 -16.72 9.26 21.19
C LEU A 77 -15.53 10.20 20.96
N ALA A 78 -15.68 11.25 20.16
CA ALA A 78 -14.65 12.26 19.92
C ALA A 78 -14.19 12.92 21.23
N SER A 79 -15.13 13.19 22.15
CA SER A 79 -14.84 13.84 23.41
C SER A 79 -13.88 13.08 24.32
N LEU A 80 -13.69 11.77 24.10
CA LEU A 80 -12.74 10.97 24.88
C LEU A 80 -11.28 11.36 24.64
N LEU A 81 -10.97 12.08 23.55
CA LEU A 81 -9.61 12.61 23.31
C LEU A 81 -9.14 13.60 24.38
N LYS A 82 -10.05 14.22 25.16
CA LYS A 82 -9.66 15.08 26.27
C LYS A 82 -9.18 14.32 27.52
N GLU A 83 -9.60 13.03 27.65
CA GLU A 83 -9.33 12.22 28.82
C GLU A 83 -7.90 11.63 28.74
N GLU A 84 -7.12 11.80 29.81
CA GLU A 84 -5.73 11.32 29.86
C GLU A 84 -5.61 9.86 30.31
N LYS A 85 -6.66 9.33 30.91
CA LYS A 85 -6.68 7.97 31.48
C LYS A 85 -6.69 6.86 30.45
N TYR A 86 -7.08 7.13 29.21
CA TYR A 86 -7.20 6.11 28.18
C TYR A 86 -5.88 5.86 27.47
N THR A 87 -5.52 4.56 27.34
CA THR A 87 -4.30 4.09 26.69
C THR A 87 -4.56 3.11 25.54
N SER A 88 -5.79 2.62 25.41
CA SER A 88 -6.20 1.69 24.35
C SER A 88 -6.07 2.34 22.97
N GLU A 89 -5.09 1.90 22.18
CA GLU A 89 -4.89 2.38 20.82
C GLU A 89 -6.14 2.18 19.93
N PRO A 90 -6.85 1.02 19.96
CA PRO A 90 -8.10 0.85 19.22
C PRO A 90 -9.20 1.86 19.60
N LEU A 91 -9.27 2.28 20.87
CA LEU A 91 -10.18 3.32 21.34
C LEU A 91 -9.79 4.68 20.78
N LEU A 92 -8.52 5.06 20.97
CA LEU A 92 -8.02 6.40 20.61
C LEU A 92 -8.06 6.64 19.09
N ARG A 93 -7.76 5.62 18.26
CA ARG A 93 -7.91 5.73 16.80
C ARG A 93 -9.35 6.03 16.38
N ARG A 94 -10.33 5.40 17.03
CA ARG A 94 -11.76 5.64 16.77
C ARG A 94 -12.19 7.01 17.24
N SER A 95 -11.66 7.47 18.36
CA SER A 95 -11.93 8.84 18.88
C SER A 95 -11.35 9.92 17.95
N ILE A 96 -10.13 9.70 17.37
CA ILE A 96 -9.54 10.57 16.35
C ILE A 96 -10.42 10.60 15.10
N ASN A 97 -10.85 9.43 14.62
CA ASN A 97 -11.71 9.35 13.44
C ASN A 97 -13.09 10.01 13.70
N ALA A 98 -13.68 9.78 14.86
CA ALA A 98 -14.94 10.42 15.25
C ALA A 98 -14.80 11.95 15.25
N ALA A 99 -13.73 12.50 15.83
CA ALA A 99 -13.47 13.94 15.80
C ALA A 99 -13.33 14.49 14.37
N LEU A 100 -12.63 13.75 13.49
CA LEU A 100 -12.50 14.12 12.08
C LEU A 100 -13.86 14.09 11.36
N ARG A 101 -14.70 13.08 11.62
CA ARG A 101 -16.02 12.94 10.97
C ARG A 101 -17.03 13.97 11.43
N VAL A 102 -17.14 14.22 12.72
CA VAL A 102 -17.97 15.30 13.29
C VAL A 102 -17.52 16.66 12.77
N GLY A 103 -16.23 16.95 12.89
CA GLY A 103 -15.55 18.06 12.21
C GLY A 103 -16.00 19.46 12.63
N GLY A 104 -16.53 19.63 13.83
CA GLY A 104 -16.76 20.96 14.40
C GLY A 104 -15.46 21.60 14.89
N GLU A 105 -15.53 22.90 15.23
CA GLU A 105 -14.36 23.59 15.80
C GLU A 105 -13.90 22.99 17.12
N LYS A 106 -14.84 22.51 17.93
CA LYS A 106 -14.57 21.82 19.19
C LYS A 106 -13.79 20.53 18.96
N GLU A 107 -14.18 19.75 17.96
CA GLU A 107 -13.53 18.49 17.60
C GLU A 107 -12.14 18.74 17.01
N LEU A 108 -11.97 19.84 16.28
CA LEU A 108 -10.65 20.27 15.80
C LEU A 108 -9.74 20.65 16.97
N ASP A 109 -10.25 21.36 18.00
CA ASP A 109 -9.48 21.67 19.21
C ASP A 109 -9.09 20.38 19.98
N LEU A 110 -9.98 19.37 20.01
CA LEU A 110 -9.67 18.06 20.60
C LEU A 110 -8.50 17.39 19.87
N LEU A 111 -8.51 17.37 18.54
CA LEU A 111 -7.42 16.80 17.73
C LEU A 111 -6.09 17.53 17.96
N ILE A 112 -6.10 18.88 17.95
CA ILE A 112 -4.89 19.68 18.15
C ILE A 112 -4.31 19.44 19.56
N ASN A 113 -5.14 19.51 20.60
CA ASN A 113 -4.69 19.28 21.97
C ASN A 113 -4.17 17.86 22.18
N PHE A 114 -4.81 16.86 21.56
CA PHE A 114 -4.36 15.47 21.60
C PHE A 114 -2.99 15.30 20.90
N ALA A 115 -2.80 15.90 19.73
CA ALA A 115 -1.53 15.85 19.00
C ALA A 115 -0.37 16.49 19.78
N LYS A 116 -0.65 17.49 20.62
CA LYS A 116 0.34 18.17 21.47
C LYS A 116 0.71 17.39 22.73
N ARG A 117 -0.08 16.40 23.15
CA ARG A 117 0.10 15.69 24.40
C ARG A 117 1.30 14.72 24.34
N GLU A 118 2.42 15.08 24.95
CA GLU A 118 3.67 14.30 24.93
C GLU A 118 3.54 12.92 25.61
N SER A 119 2.60 12.73 26.52
CA SER A 119 2.31 11.43 27.17
C SER A 119 1.69 10.40 26.21
N VAL A 120 1.18 10.84 25.06
CA VAL A 120 0.62 9.97 24.02
C VAL A 120 1.73 9.52 23.06
N SER A 121 1.63 8.27 22.58
CA SER A 121 2.59 7.74 21.61
C SER A 121 2.67 8.60 20.33
N SER A 122 3.87 8.71 19.75
CA SER A 122 4.10 9.50 18.53
C SER A 122 3.20 9.05 17.37
N ASN A 123 2.93 7.74 17.27
CA ASN A 123 2.06 7.18 16.26
C ASN A 123 0.64 7.77 16.33
N LEU A 124 0.03 7.81 17.50
CA LEU A 124 -1.32 8.38 17.68
C LEU A 124 -1.34 9.91 17.55
N ARG A 125 -0.31 10.59 18.03
CA ARG A 125 -0.14 12.04 17.83
C ARG A 125 -0.01 12.37 16.35
N GLY A 126 0.81 11.60 15.61
CA GLY A 126 0.97 11.72 14.18
C GLY A 126 -0.33 11.44 13.41
N GLU A 127 -1.13 10.47 13.87
CA GLU A 127 -2.45 10.19 13.28
C GLU A 127 -3.44 11.35 13.47
N ALA A 128 -3.42 11.99 14.64
CA ALA A 128 -4.23 13.19 14.88
C ALA A 128 -3.79 14.35 13.97
N LEU A 129 -2.48 14.57 13.78
CA LEU A 129 -1.96 15.56 12.82
C LEU A 129 -2.38 15.24 11.38
N ALA A 130 -2.35 13.97 10.98
CA ALA A 130 -2.83 13.54 9.67
C ALA A 130 -4.35 13.77 9.49
N ALA A 131 -5.13 13.58 10.56
CA ALA A 131 -6.56 13.92 10.56
C ALA A 131 -6.78 15.43 10.40
N ILE A 132 -5.99 16.26 11.09
CA ILE A 132 -6.01 17.72 10.93
C ILE A 132 -5.65 18.13 9.51
N GLY A 133 -4.58 17.54 8.93
CA GLY A 133 -4.14 17.82 7.56
C GLY A 133 -5.18 17.51 6.49
N THR A 134 -6.11 16.59 6.76
CA THR A 134 -7.20 16.21 5.85
C THR A 134 -8.58 16.70 6.33
N TRP A 135 -8.65 17.55 7.33
CA TRP A 135 -9.90 17.94 8.00
C TRP A 135 -10.92 18.59 7.05
N ALA A 136 -10.46 19.41 6.12
CA ALA A 136 -11.32 20.10 5.15
C ALA A 136 -11.98 19.13 4.17
N SER A 137 -11.26 18.13 3.72
CA SER A 137 -11.73 17.11 2.75
C SER A 137 -11.14 15.74 3.11
N PRO A 138 -11.66 15.07 4.15
CA PRO A 138 -11.20 13.76 4.54
C PRO A 138 -11.55 12.72 3.48
N SER A 139 -10.79 11.61 3.44
CA SER A 139 -11.11 10.48 2.58
C SER A 139 -12.57 10.05 2.76
N VAL A 140 -13.22 9.66 1.67
CA VAL A 140 -14.55 9.04 1.70
C VAL A 140 -14.56 7.71 2.46
N LEU A 141 -13.38 7.11 2.63
CA LEU A 141 -13.20 5.87 3.38
C LEU A 141 -12.83 6.18 4.84
N ASP A 142 -13.39 5.40 5.72
CA ASP A 142 -13.08 5.43 7.15
C ASP A 142 -11.61 5.11 7.41
N ARG A 143 -10.96 5.87 8.29
CA ARG A 143 -9.54 5.70 8.61
C ARG A 143 -9.25 4.44 9.44
N VAL A 144 -10.27 3.86 10.08
CA VAL A 144 -10.13 2.72 10.99
C VAL A 144 -10.56 1.42 10.33
N ASP A 145 -11.75 1.37 9.73
CA ASP A 145 -12.32 0.15 9.17
C ASP A 145 -12.36 0.11 7.63
N GLY A 146 -11.96 1.20 6.96
CA GLY A 146 -11.89 1.31 5.51
C GLY A 146 -13.23 1.37 4.79
N ARG A 147 -14.36 1.47 5.49
CA ARG A 147 -15.69 1.53 4.89
C ARG A 147 -16.00 2.91 4.32
N TYR A 148 -16.86 2.93 3.32
CA TYR A 148 -17.35 4.18 2.73
C TYR A 148 -18.23 4.94 3.72
N ARG A 149 -17.94 6.24 3.93
CA ARG A 149 -18.63 7.15 4.86
C ARG A 149 -19.20 8.40 4.18
N GLY A 150 -19.13 8.48 2.86
CA GLY A 150 -19.57 9.66 2.12
C GLY A 150 -18.53 10.76 2.03
N GLU A 151 -18.84 11.77 1.22
CA GLU A 151 -18.01 12.94 0.99
C GLU A 151 -18.25 13.98 2.09
N ILE A 152 -17.18 14.60 2.55
CA ILE A 152 -17.20 15.71 3.48
C ILE A 152 -16.34 16.83 2.90
N ASN A 153 -16.92 18.03 2.78
CA ASN A 153 -16.23 19.23 2.34
C ASN A 153 -16.47 20.35 3.35
N ARG A 154 -15.40 20.92 3.89
CA ARG A 154 -15.42 22.00 4.89
C ARG A 154 -14.48 23.12 4.44
N ASP A 155 -14.71 24.33 4.99
CA ASP A 155 -13.83 25.46 4.73
C ASP A 155 -12.44 25.22 5.35
N ALA A 156 -11.42 25.14 4.50
CA ALA A 156 -10.03 24.94 4.91
C ALA A 156 -9.48 26.12 5.73
N ILE A 157 -10.06 27.30 5.65
CA ILE A 157 -9.63 28.51 6.38
C ILE A 157 -9.75 28.25 7.89
N VAL A 158 -10.80 27.57 8.34
CA VAL A 158 -11.02 27.26 9.75
C VAL A 158 -9.87 26.46 10.34
N VAL A 159 -9.49 25.35 9.69
CA VAL A 159 -8.41 24.48 10.18
C VAL A 159 -7.05 25.17 10.09
N LYS A 160 -6.80 25.94 9.02
CA LYS A 160 -5.55 26.71 8.88
C LYS A 160 -5.36 27.68 10.04
N HIS A 161 -6.31 28.54 10.31
CA HIS A 161 -6.23 29.53 11.40
C HIS A 161 -6.03 28.88 12.76
N LYS A 162 -6.67 27.73 13.00
CA LYS A 162 -6.54 27.05 14.30
C LYS A 162 -5.18 26.38 14.47
N ILE A 163 -4.66 25.67 13.45
CA ILE A 163 -3.43 24.90 13.58
C ILE A 163 -2.16 25.79 13.45
N GLU A 164 -2.23 26.87 12.68
CA GLU A 164 -1.08 27.71 12.33
C GLU A 164 -0.30 28.17 13.57
N LYS A 165 -0.96 28.59 14.62
CA LYS A 165 -0.33 29.04 15.87
C LYS A 165 0.44 27.92 16.61
N PHE A 166 0.18 26.66 16.31
CA PHE A 166 0.85 25.49 16.92
C PHE A 166 1.90 24.85 16.02
N ILE A 167 1.98 25.24 14.75
CA ILE A 167 3.00 24.74 13.82
C ILE A 167 4.42 24.89 14.36
N PRO A 168 4.81 26.04 14.99
CA PRO A 168 6.14 26.17 15.57
C PRO A 168 6.47 25.14 16.66
N ASP A 169 5.46 24.70 17.43
CA ASP A 169 5.62 23.69 18.47
C ASP A 169 5.89 22.33 17.83
N PHE A 170 5.09 21.94 16.83
CA PHE A 170 5.25 20.67 16.11
C PHE A 170 6.56 20.60 15.34
N LEU A 171 7.04 21.71 14.74
CA LEU A 171 8.33 21.75 14.03
C LEU A 171 9.54 21.76 14.97
N LYS A 172 9.34 21.86 16.28
CA LYS A 172 10.38 21.72 17.31
C LYS A 172 10.28 20.41 18.08
N ASP A 173 9.32 19.56 17.74
CA ASP A 173 9.16 18.27 18.43
C ASP A 173 10.43 17.40 18.25
N LYS A 174 10.79 16.68 19.30
CA LYS A 174 11.98 15.82 19.30
C LYS A 174 11.76 14.52 18.54
N ASN A 175 10.50 14.14 18.34
CA ASN A 175 10.16 12.90 17.68
C ASN A 175 10.07 13.08 16.15
N PRO A 176 10.86 12.32 15.37
CA PRO A 176 10.85 12.38 13.89
C PRO A 176 9.46 12.17 13.26
N ASP A 177 8.63 11.29 13.83
CA ASP A 177 7.29 10.99 13.29
C ASP A 177 6.39 12.22 13.34
N ILE A 178 6.50 13.03 14.41
CA ILE A 178 5.74 14.26 14.56
C ILE A 178 6.20 15.31 13.55
N LEU A 179 7.50 15.43 13.32
CA LEU A 179 8.05 16.34 12.31
C LEU A 179 7.55 15.96 10.90
N VAL A 180 7.56 14.67 10.58
CA VAL A 180 7.03 14.16 9.31
C VAL A 180 5.53 14.46 9.17
N ALA A 181 4.74 14.20 10.23
CA ALA A 181 3.31 14.47 10.23
C ALA A 181 2.99 15.97 10.12
N ALA A 182 3.78 16.81 10.80
CA ALA A 182 3.65 18.27 10.71
C ALA A 182 3.96 18.80 9.30
N ALA A 183 5.05 18.32 8.66
CA ALA A 183 5.38 18.68 7.29
C ALA A 183 4.25 18.34 6.32
N LYS A 184 3.67 17.13 6.46
CA LYS A 184 2.51 16.69 5.66
C LYS A 184 1.26 17.54 5.90
N ALA A 185 0.97 17.90 7.15
CA ALA A 185 -0.17 18.77 7.47
C ALA A 185 0.02 20.18 6.89
N ILE A 186 1.21 20.76 7.01
CA ILE A 186 1.58 22.06 6.41
C ILE A 186 1.38 22.02 4.90
N SER A 187 1.89 20.98 4.23
CA SER A 187 1.76 20.76 2.79
C SER A 187 0.30 20.62 2.36
N SER A 188 -0.45 19.72 3.00
CA SER A 188 -1.85 19.43 2.66
C SER A 188 -2.76 20.65 2.83
N LEU A 189 -2.54 21.43 3.88
CA LEU A 189 -3.31 22.64 4.18
C LEU A 189 -2.75 23.89 3.48
N LYS A 190 -1.62 23.80 2.77
CA LYS A 190 -0.95 24.92 2.14
C LYS A 190 -0.71 26.07 3.13
N ILE A 191 -0.10 25.75 4.28
CA ILE A 191 0.22 26.75 5.32
C ILE A 191 1.52 27.45 4.93
N GLU A 192 1.45 28.76 4.74
CA GLU A 192 2.58 29.58 4.31
C GLU A 192 3.42 30.07 5.49
N GLY A 193 4.58 30.67 5.20
CA GLY A 193 5.43 31.32 6.22
C GLY A 193 6.48 30.41 6.86
N TYR A 194 6.44 29.09 6.65
CA TYR A 194 7.36 28.14 7.30
C TYR A 194 8.47 27.61 6.38
N ASN A 195 8.53 28.05 5.12
CA ASN A 195 9.50 27.57 4.12
C ASN A 195 10.97 27.62 4.60
N ALA A 196 11.37 28.69 5.25
CA ALA A 196 12.75 28.84 5.76
C ALA A 196 13.05 27.82 6.87
N GLN A 197 12.10 27.58 7.77
CA GLN A 197 12.25 26.60 8.85
C GLN A 197 12.26 25.16 8.31
N LEU A 198 11.36 24.84 7.36
CA LEU A 198 11.34 23.55 6.67
C LEU A 198 12.68 23.28 5.97
N ALA A 199 13.22 24.28 5.24
CA ALA A 199 14.50 24.17 4.55
C ALA A 199 15.68 23.96 5.53
N GLN A 200 15.66 24.61 6.70
CA GLN A 200 16.67 24.43 7.73
C GLN A 200 16.61 23.02 8.32
N ILE A 201 15.40 22.50 8.62
CA ILE A 201 15.22 21.14 9.15
C ILE A 201 15.66 20.12 8.09
N MET A 202 15.24 20.30 6.84
CA MET A 202 15.62 19.45 5.70
C MET A 202 17.15 19.32 5.58
N LYS A 203 17.87 20.42 5.73
CA LYS A 203 19.33 20.44 5.60
C LYS A 203 20.07 19.74 6.74
N ASN A 204 19.57 19.83 7.98
CA ASN A 204 20.34 19.53 9.18
C ASN A 204 19.84 18.32 9.98
N HIS A 205 18.63 17.82 9.73
CA HIS A 205 18.05 16.77 10.55
C HIS A 205 18.67 15.40 10.29
N ALA A 206 18.93 14.62 11.37
CA ALA A 206 19.57 13.30 11.26
C ALA A 206 18.71 12.26 10.53
N SER A 207 17.39 12.24 10.78
CA SER A 207 16.46 11.30 10.16
C SER A 207 16.24 11.61 8.68
N PRO A 208 16.47 10.65 7.77
CA PRO A 208 16.19 10.80 6.34
C PRO A 208 14.68 10.97 6.04
N ASP A 209 13.80 10.34 6.84
CA ASP A 209 12.35 10.48 6.67
C ASP A 209 11.91 11.93 6.91
N VAL A 210 12.49 12.59 7.91
CA VAL A 210 12.25 14.01 8.17
C VAL A 210 12.76 14.86 7.01
N ARG A 211 14.01 14.65 6.56
CA ARG A 211 14.58 15.41 5.43
C ARG A 211 13.72 15.25 4.17
N SER A 212 13.29 14.03 3.89
CA SER A 212 12.38 13.72 2.77
C SER A 212 11.04 14.44 2.88
N ALA A 213 10.41 14.41 4.06
CA ALA A 213 9.12 15.05 4.29
C ALA A 213 9.19 16.57 4.17
N MET A 214 10.26 17.18 4.72
CA MET A 214 10.48 18.63 4.61
C MET A 214 10.73 19.06 3.16
N LEU A 215 11.53 18.30 2.41
CA LEU A 215 11.81 18.57 1.00
C LEU A 215 10.54 18.47 0.14
N ALA A 216 9.72 17.42 0.37
CA ALA A 216 8.43 17.27 -0.31
C ALA A 216 7.49 18.45 -0.01
N ALA A 217 7.39 18.85 1.27
CA ALA A 217 6.56 19.99 1.66
C ALA A 217 7.01 21.30 1.02
N LEU A 218 8.33 21.53 0.90
CA LEU A 218 8.88 22.70 0.19
C LEU A 218 8.44 22.72 -1.29
N GLY A 219 8.44 21.55 -1.94
CA GLY A 219 7.91 21.41 -3.29
C GLY A 219 6.43 21.75 -3.37
N ASP A 220 5.62 21.11 -2.53
CA ASP A 220 4.17 21.33 -2.51
C ASP A 220 3.76 22.79 -2.21
N LEU A 221 4.61 23.54 -1.50
CA LEU A 221 4.42 24.95 -1.17
C LEU A 221 5.02 25.91 -2.21
N ASN A 222 5.51 25.41 -3.34
CA ASN A 222 6.15 26.19 -4.40
C ASN A 222 7.27 27.11 -3.85
N TYR A 223 8.16 26.53 -3.04
CA TYR A 223 9.23 27.30 -2.41
C TYR A 223 10.10 28.01 -3.43
N THR A 224 10.31 29.32 -3.28
CA THR A 224 11.04 30.13 -4.24
C THR A 224 12.50 29.70 -4.48
N LYS A 225 13.11 29.02 -3.48
CA LYS A 225 14.48 28.46 -3.58
C LYS A 225 14.46 26.94 -3.73
N ILE A 226 13.44 26.39 -4.38
CA ILE A 226 13.29 24.94 -4.53
C ILE A 226 14.48 24.31 -5.27
N GLU A 227 15.08 24.98 -6.23
CA GLU A 227 16.27 24.51 -6.94
C GLU A 227 17.46 24.26 -5.99
N GLU A 228 17.68 25.17 -5.02
CA GLU A 228 18.72 24.99 -4.00
C GLU A 228 18.42 23.82 -3.08
N ALA A 229 17.17 23.69 -2.61
CA ALA A 229 16.73 22.58 -1.78
C ALA A 229 16.88 21.22 -2.50
N MET A 230 16.53 21.16 -3.77
CA MET A 230 16.70 19.98 -4.61
C MET A 230 18.17 19.60 -4.81
N LYS A 231 19.06 20.54 -5.05
CA LYS A 231 20.51 20.25 -5.16
C LYS A 231 21.05 19.61 -3.88
N ILE A 232 20.63 20.13 -2.72
CA ILE A 232 20.97 19.53 -1.41
C ILE A 232 20.38 18.11 -1.32
N GLY A 233 19.11 17.93 -1.65
CA GLY A 233 18.43 16.64 -1.61
C GLY A 233 19.04 15.60 -2.56
N MET A 234 19.45 16.01 -3.78
CA MET A 234 20.12 15.12 -4.74
C MET A 234 21.53 14.69 -4.29
N ALA A 235 22.18 15.47 -3.43
CA ALA A 235 23.46 15.14 -2.83
C ALA A 235 23.35 14.40 -1.48
N ASP A 236 22.14 14.10 -1.02
CA ASP A 236 21.92 13.43 0.27
C ASP A 236 22.48 12.00 0.27
N ILE A 237 23.00 11.58 1.42
CA ILE A 237 23.51 10.21 1.60
C ILE A 237 22.37 9.16 1.49
N ASP A 238 21.15 9.54 1.90
CA ASP A 238 20.00 8.66 1.88
C ASP A 238 19.32 8.62 0.52
N ARG A 239 19.08 7.42 0.00
CA ARG A 239 18.43 7.19 -1.30
C ARG A 239 17.01 7.76 -1.37
N GLY A 240 16.24 7.66 -0.28
CA GLY A 240 14.85 8.15 -0.23
C GLY A 240 14.79 9.65 -0.42
N VAL A 241 15.69 10.40 0.25
CA VAL A 241 15.81 11.86 0.09
C VAL A 241 16.17 12.24 -1.34
N ARG A 242 17.16 11.54 -1.94
CA ARG A 242 17.52 11.77 -3.35
C ARG A 242 16.36 11.47 -4.30
N THR A 243 15.60 10.40 -4.04
CA THR A 243 14.41 10.06 -4.86
C THR A 243 13.33 11.15 -4.80
N VAL A 244 13.08 11.72 -3.62
CA VAL A 244 12.16 12.87 -3.47
C VAL A 244 12.68 14.07 -4.27
N ALA A 245 13.97 14.39 -4.16
CA ALA A 245 14.57 15.49 -4.91
C ALA A 245 14.42 15.33 -6.43
N VAL A 246 14.65 14.12 -6.95
CA VAL A 246 14.41 13.78 -8.36
C VAL A 246 12.96 14.03 -8.76
N GLY A 247 12.01 13.65 -7.90
CA GLY A 247 10.58 13.88 -8.17
C GLY A 247 10.18 15.35 -8.33
N LEU A 248 10.93 16.26 -7.71
CA LEU A 248 10.66 17.70 -7.79
C LEU A 248 11.22 18.39 -9.06
N VAL A 249 11.92 17.65 -9.91
CA VAL A 249 12.50 18.22 -11.17
C VAL A 249 11.42 18.79 -12.08
N THR A 250 10.20 18.25 -12.07
CA THR A 250 9.05 18.79 -12.82
C THR A 250 8.66 20.21 -12.42
N GLN A 251 9.02 20.64 -11.21
CA GLN A 251 8.70 21.96 -10.68
C GLN A 251 9.73 23.04 -11.11
N LEU A 252 10.84 22.60 -11.70
CA LEU A 252 11.84 23.54 -12.20
C LEU A 252 11.49 24.00 -13.63
N ASP A 253 11.61 25.27 -13.88
CA ASP A 253 11.56 25.77 -15.26
C ASP A 253 12.92 25.54 -15.95
N LEU A 254 13.19 24.27 -16.21
CA LEU A 254 14.42 23.83 -16.88
C LEU A 254 14.29 24.00 -18.38
N SER A 255 15.31 24.59 -18.99
CA SER A 255 15.46 24.50 -20.43
C SER A 255 15.99 23.11 -20.84
N LYS A 256 15.70 22.69 -22.07
CA LYS A 256 16.15 21.39 -22.59
C LYS A 256 17.68 21.20 -22.54
N GLU A 257 18.45 22.29 -22.61
CA GLU A 257 19.92 22.28 -22.55
C GLU A 257 20.45 21.96 -21.15
N LYS A 258 19.69 22.29 -20.08
CA LYS A 258 20.08 22.03 -18.68
C LYS A 258 19.66 20.66 -18.18
N LEU A 259 18.63 20.07 -18.79
CA LEU A 259 18.07 18.77 -18.34
C LEU A 259 19.10 17.63 -18.36
N PRO A 260 19.95 17.46 -19.40
CA PRO A 260 20.96 16.40 -19.41
C PRO A 260 21.91 16.44 -18.21
N ALA A 261 22.32 17.63 -17.76
CA ALA A 261 23.22 17.78 -16.61
C ALA A 261 22.61 17.23 -15.29
N ILE A 262 21.29 17.17 -15.19
CA ILE A 262 20.59 16.57 -14.05
C ILE A 262 20.39 15.06 -14.26
N VAL A 263 20.07 14.64 -15.46
CA VAL A 263 19.71 13.24 -15.78
C VAL A 263 20.93 12.34 -15.85
N GLU A 264 22.01 12.75 -16.52
CA GLU A 264 23.19 11.92 -16.74
C GLU A 264 23.83 11.36 -15.45
N PRO A 265 24.03 12.14 -14.37
CA PRO A 265 24.56 11.60 -13.11
C PRO A 265 23.67 10.50 -12.50
N ILE A 266 22.33 10.60 -12.64
CA ILE A 266 21.37 9.65 -12.11
C ILE A 266 21.49 8.31 -12.86
N PHE A 267 21.62 8.33 -14.19
CA PHE A 267 21.79 7.10 -14.98
C PHE A 267 23.21 6.54 -14.90
N LYS A 268 24.21 7.35 -14.55
CA LYS A 268 25.58 6.90 -14.36
C LYS A 268 25.82 6.22 -13.00
N SER A 269 25.24 6.73 -11.92
CA SER A 269 25.58 6.32 -10.56
C SER A 269 24.40 6.27 -9.58
N GLY A 270 23.22 6.67 -9.98
CA GLY A 270 22.01 6.60 -9.16
C GLY A 270 21.49 5.16 -9.02
N SER A 271 20.75 4.90 -7.97
CA SER A 271 20.06 3.62 -7.77
C SER A 271 18.96 3.40 -8.81
N ILE A 272 18.53 2.15 -8.97
CA ILE A 272 17.40 1.80 -9.85
C ILE A 272 16.16 2.64 -9.53
N VAL A 273 15.86 2.85 -8.25
CA VAL A 273 14.68 3.64 -7.83
C VAL A 273 14.79 5.11 -8.25
N GLU A 274 15.99 5.70 -8.17
CA GLU A 274 16.22 7.08 -8.65
C GLU A 274 16.09 7.17 -10.17
N GLN A 275 16.60 6.20 -10.90
CA GLN A 275 16.49 6.13 -12.37
C GLN A 275 15.02 5.95 -12.79
N GLN A 276 14.27 5.05 -12.15
CA GLN A 276 12.83 4.85 -12.36
C GLN A 276 12.04 6.13 -12.08
N LYS A 277 12.37 6.83 -10.97
CA LYS A 277 11.71 8.10 -10.66
C LYS A 277 12.02 9.17 -11.69
N MET A 278 13.27 9.25 -12.18
CA MET A 278 13.62 10.18 -13.24
C MET A 278 12.87 9.88 -14.55
N LEU A 279 12.70 8.60 -14.91
CA LEU A 279 11.91 8.22 -16.08
C LEU A 279 10.44 8.64 -15.95
N SER A 280 9.84 8.44 -14.78
CA SER A 280 8.49 8.97 -14.50
C SER A 280 8.42 10.49 -14.74
N VAL A 281 9.39 11.24 -14.19
CA VAL A 281 9.52 12.69 -14.38
C VAL A 281 9.63 13.06 -15.86
N LEU A 282 10.48 12.37 -16.62
CA LEU A 282 10.67 12.65 -18.05
C LEU A 282 9.40 12.38 -18.87
N GLY A 283 8.61 11.36 -18.50
CA GLY A 283 7.33 11.06 -19.15
C GLY A 283 6.22 12.08 -18.82
N GLU A 284 6.31 12.74 -17.66
CA GLU A 284 5.36 13.77 -17.23
C GLU A 284 5.71 15.18 -17.76
N MET A 285 6.96 15.40 -18.17
CA MET A 285 7.42 16.69 -18.69
C MET A 285 6.89 16.97 -20.11
N PRO A 286 6.74 18.26 -20.50
CA PRO A 286 6.49 18.63 -21.89
C PRO A 286 7.52 17.99 -22.83
N LEU A 287 7.04 17.39 -23.92
CA LEU A 287 7.88 16.62 -24.85
C LEU A 287 9.05 17.45 -25.41
N GLU A 288 8.83 18.72 -25.70
CA GLU A 288 9.87 19.62 -26.21
C GLU A 288 11.06 19.79 -25.26
N LYS A 289 10.87 19.51 -23.95
CA LYS A 289 11.94 19.56 -22.95
C LYS A 289 12.62 18.19 -22.79
N SER A 290 11.86 17.08 -22.80
CA SER A 290 12.38 15.73 -22.49
C SER A 290 12.82 14.92 -23.71
N LYS A 291 12.43 15.29 -24.94
CA LYS A 291 12.61 14.50 -26.16
C LYS A 291 14.05 14.03 -26.37
N ASP A 292 15.02 14.94 -26.34
CA ASP A 292 16.42 14.64 -26.66
C ASP A 292 17.03 13.66 -25.63
N VAL A 293 16.64 13.82 -24.35
CA VAL A 293 17.07 12.93 -23.28
C VAL A 293 16.44 11.54 -23.44
N LEU A 294 15.15 11.46 -23.75
CA LEU A 294 14.47 10.19 -24.00
C LEU A 294 15.08 9.45 -25.19
N ILE A 295 15.40 10.12 -26.30
CA ILE A 295 16.10 9.53 -27.44
C ILE A 295 17.46 8.95 -27.01
N SER A 296 18.21 9.70 -26.21
CA SER A 296 19.51 9.21 -25.70
C SER A 296 19.34 7.96 -24.82
N LEU A 297 18.33 7.94 -23.93
CA LEU A 297 18.07 6.78 -23.07
C LEU A 297 17.55 5.58 -23.85
N ILE A 298 16.68 5.77 -24.85
CA ILE A 298 16.24 4.69 -25.75
C ILE A 298 17.46 4.06 -26.45
N LYS A 299 18.36 4.90 -26.98
CA LYS A 299 19.59 4.40 -27.61
C LYS A 299 20.45 3.60 -26.63
N GLN A 300 20.65 4.11 -25.41
CA GLN A 300 21.40 3.40 -24.37
C GLN A 300 20.75 2.06 -24.00
N GLY A 301 19.41 1.99 -23.94
CA GLY A 301 18.67 0.76 -23.72
C GLY A 301 18.89 -0.25 -24.86
N ASN A 302 18.71 0.16 -26.12
CA ASN A 302 18.94 -0.68 -27.29
C ASN A 302 20.41 -1.18 -27.36
N ASP A 303 21.38 -0.36 -26.92
CA ASP A 303 22.79 -0.71 -26.79
C ASP A 303 23.09 -1.59 -25.55
N LYS A 304 22.07 -1.97 -24.76
CA LYS A 304 22.18 -2.75 -23.49
C LYS A 304 23.09 -2.07 -22.44
N LYS A 305 23.12 -0.76 -22.41
CA LYS A 305 23.88 0.04 -21.44
C LYS A 305 23.05 0.44 -20.21
N LEU A 306 21.72 0.34 -20.30
CA LEU A 306 20.83 0.54 -19.18
C LEU A 306 20.58 -0.77 -18.41
N SER A 307 20.31 -0.64 -17.13
CA SER A 307 19.87 -1.78 -16.32
C SER A 307 18.51 -2.31 -16.80
N ASN A 308 18.35 -3.64 -16.85
CA ASN A 308 17.05 -4.26 -17.12
C ASN A 308 15.97 -3.81 -16.14
N GLY A 309 16.34 -3.37 -14.94
CA GLY A 309 15.40 -2.89 -13.92
C GLY A 309 14.72 -1.56 -14.23
N VAL A 310 15.11 -0.85 -15.29
CA VAL A 310 14.49 0.42 -15.70
C VAL A 310 13.82 0.38 -17.06
N ILE A 311 13.86 -0.76 -17.75
CA ILE A 311 13.36 -0.86 -19.14
C ILE A 311 11.84 -0.65 -19.18
N LEU A 312 11.08 -1.23 -18.25
CA LEU A 312 9.64 -1.00 -18.14
C LEU A 312 9.33 0.50 -17.95
N ASP A 313 10.06 1.17 -17.03
CA ASP A 313 9.84 2.58 -16.75
C ASP A 313 10.21 3.48 -17.94
N LEU A 314 11.26 3.12 -18.71
CA LEU A 314 11.60 3.83 -19.94
C LEU A 314 10.49 3.67 -21.00
N THR A 315 9.98 2.45 -21.17
CA THR A 315 8.89 2.17 -22.10
C THR A 315 7.64 2.98 -21.74
N GLU A 316 7.24 2.95 -20.47
CA GLU A 316 6.08 3.71 -19.98
C GLU A 316 6.28 5.23 -20.07
N ALA A 317 7.50 5.74 -19.78
CA ALA A 317 7.80 7.16 -19.92
C ALA A 317 7.67 7.63 -21.38
N VAL A 318 8.14 6.82 -22.32
CA VAL A 318 8.03 7.12 -23.76
C VAL A 318 6.56 7.05 -24.21
N GLU A 319 5.81 6.05 -23.78
CA GLU A 319 4.37 5.91 -24.11
C GLU A 319 3.54 7.06 -23.55
N ALA A 320 3.87 7.54 -22.35
CA ALA A 320 3.22 8.71 -21.73
C ALA A 320 3.35 9.98 -22.58
N THR A 321 4.42 10.13 -23.36
CA THR A 321 4.59 11.27 -24.27
C THR A 321 3.63 11.27 -25.46
N LYS A 322 3.02 10.10 -25.78
CA LYS A 322 2.19 9.88 -26.98
C LYS A 322 2.87 10.20 -28.32
N SER A 323 4.22 10.27 -28.35
CA SER A 323 5.00 10.52 -29.55
C SER A 323 5.21 9.23 -30.34
N GLU A 324 4.57 9.10 -31.50
CA GLU A 324 4.76 7.94 -32.38
C GLU A 324 6.22 7.74 -32.78
N GLU A 325 6.95 8.85 -32.99
CA GLU A 325 8.36 8.84 -33.32
C GLU A 325 9.19 8.15 -32.20
N LEU A 326 8.97 8.53 -30.93
CA LEU A 326 9.69 7.94 -29.80
C LEU A 326 9.26 6.48 -29.56
N ILE A 327 7.97 6.21 -29.66
CA ILE A 327 7.41 4.86 -29.49
C ILE A 327 8.01 3.91 -30.53
N SER A 328 8.16 4.35 -31.78
CA SER A 328 8.78 3.54 -32.85
C SER A 328 10.25 3.25 -32.58
N GLN A 329 10.96 4.16 -31.91
CA GLN A 329 12.38 4.00 -31.56
C GLN A 329 12.64 2.99 -30.40
N LEU A 330 11.60 2.66 -29.60
CA LEU A 330 11.76 1.66 -28.54
C LEU A 330 12.25 0.31 -29.11
N GLY A 331 11.82 -0.03 -30.33
CA GLY A 331 12.31 -1.24 -31.01
C GLY A 331 12.15 -2.50 -30.16
N THR A 332 13.24 -3.21 -29.88
CA THR A 332 13.24 -4.45 -29.09
C THR A 332 13.14 -4.22 -27.56
N LEU A 333 13.23 -2.98 -27.09
CA LEU A 333 13.06 -2.68 -25.65
C LEU A 333 11.63 -2.91 -25.19
N LYS A 334 10.66 -2.54 -26.04
CA LYS A 334 9.25 -2.81 -25.75
C LYS A 334 8.97 -4.29 -25.95
N ALA A 335 8.40 -4.93 -24.96
CA ALA A 335 7.92 -6.29 -25.07
C ALA A 335 6.84 -6.40 -26.17
N HIS A 336 7.02 -7.32 -27.08
CA HIS A 336 6.14 -7.57 -28.23
C HIS A 336 5.64 -9.01 -28.24
N GLY A 337 4.52 -9.23 -28.92
CA GLY A 337 3.93 -10.55 -29.08
C GLY A 337 2.85 -10.86 -28.06
N ASP A 338 2.46 -12.13 -28.00
CA ASP A 338 1.40 -12.62 -27.12
C ASP A 338 2.01 -13.45 -25.96
N GLY A 339 1.19 -13.68 -24.94
CA GLY A 339 1.57 -14.49 -23.79
C GLY A 339 2.76 -13.91 -23.02
N LEU A 340 3.76 -14.72 -22.70
CA LEU A 340 4.92 -14.33 -21.91
C LEU A 340 5.76 -13.22 -22.54
N ALA A 341 5.87 -13.22 -23.86
CA ALA A 341 6.69 -12.25 -24.59
C ALA A 341 6.24 -10.80 -24.34
N ALA A 342 4.93 -10.60 -24.08
CA ALA A 342 4.36 -9.29 -23.79
C ALA A 342 4.76 -8.70 -22.40
N TYR A 343 5.41 -9.49 -21.55
CA TYR A 343 5.73 -9.14 -20.16
C TYR A 343 7.21 -9.21 -19.79
N THR A 344 8.10 -9.45 -20.73
CA THR A 344 9.54 -9.69 -20.46
C THR A 344 10.22 -8.53 -19.72
N GLU A 345 9.77 -7.30 -19.91
CA GLU A 345 10.26 -6.10 -19.22
C GLU A 345 9.86 -6.04 -17.73
N THR A 346 8.99 -6.95 -17.26
CA THR A 346 8.58 -7.01 -15.84
C THR A 346 9.50 -7.88 -14.97
N LEU A 347 10.49 -8.50 -15.54
CA LEU A 347 11.34 -9.46 -14.82
C LEU A 347 12.24 -8.82 -13.76
N ASN A 348 12.57 -7.52 -13.88
CA ASN A 348 13.54 -6.87 -13.03
C ASN A 348 13.08 -5.47 -12.56
N GLY A 349 13.64 -5.01 -11.45
CA GLY A 349 13.45 -3.64 -10.97
C GLY A 349 12.17 -3.43 -10.14
N GLY A 350 11.53 -4.49 -9.66
CA GLY A 350 10.33 -4.39 -8.83
C GLY A 350 10.61 -3.88 -7.41
N ASP A 351 9.56 -3.41 -6.76
CA ASP A 351 9.54 -3.08 -5.34
C ASP A 351 9.01 -4.27 -4.54
N ARG A 352 9.92 -4.91 -3.77
CA ARG A 352 9.57 -6.05 -2.91
C ARG A 352 8.46 -5.74 -1.92
N ARG A 353 8.40 -4.52 -1.37
CA ARG A 353 7.38 -4.12 -0.39
C ARG A 353 6.02 -3.93 -1.06
N ALA A 354 5.99 -3.31 -2.22
CA ALA A 354 4.77 -3.17 -3.01
C ALA A 354 4.24 -4.55 -3.43
N GLY A 355 5.12 -5.45 -3.87
CA GLY A 355 4.77 -6.84 -4.19
C GLY A 355 4.19 -7.60 -2.99
N TYR A 356 4.79 -7.45 -1.80
CA TYR A 356 4.25 -8.01 -0.56
C TYR A 356 2.86 -7.47 -0.24
N GLN A 357 2.66 -6.16 -0.37
CA GLN A 357 1.35 -5.53 -0.12
C GLN A 357 0.31 -6.05 -1.12
N TYR A 358 0.64 -6.09 -2.41
CA TYR A 358 -0.26 -6.64 -3.42
C TYR A 358 -0.67 -8.07 -3.09
N PHE A 359 0.30 -8.94 -2.81
CA PHE A 359 0.08 -10.34 -2.48
C PHE A 359 -0.89 -10.53 -1.31
N ASN A 360 -0.75 -9.73 -0.24
CA ASN A 360 -1.50 -9.89 0.99
C ASN A 360 -2.83 -9.15 1.04
N THR A 361 -2.96 -8.01 0.35
CA THR A 361 -4.09 -7.09 0.58
C THR A 361 -4.88 -6.73 -0.67
N ASN A 362 -4.39 -7.06 -1.87
CA ASN A 362 -5.08 -6.68 -3.11
C ASN A 362 -6.36 -7.49 -3.29
N SER A 363 -7.49 -6.77 -3.47
CA SER A 363 -8.82 -7.38 -3.60
C SER A 363 -9.06 -8.05 -4.97
N ALA A 364 -8.33 -7.67 -6.00
CA ALA A 364 -8.44 -8.27 -7.34
C ALA A 364 -7.55 -9.52 -7.46
N GLY A 365 -6.28 -9.43 -7.02
CA GLY A 365 -5.33 -10.55 -7.09
C GLY A 365 -5.61 -11.67 -6.11
N GLN A 366 -6.03 -11.34 -4.88
CA GLN A 366 -6.44 -12.27 -3.82
C GLN A 366 -5.50 -13.46 -3.58
N CYS A 367 -4.19 -13.29 -3.75
CA CYS A 367 -3.19 -14.37 -3.74
C CYS A 367 -3.25 -15.23 -2.46
N VAL A 368 -3.42 -14.59 -1.30
CA VAL A 368 -3.49 -15.26 0.01
C VAL A 368 -4.73 -16.15 0.20
N ARG A 369 -5.74 -16.05 -0.67
CA ARG A 369 -6.90 -16.96 -0.60
C ARG A 369 -6.55 -18.37 -1.07
N CYS A 370 -5.58 -18.47 -1.98
CA CYS A 370 -5.15 -19.75 -2.56
C CYS A 370 -3.79 -20.19 -2.04
N HIS A 371 -2.86 -19.28 -1.78
CA HIS A 371 -1.48 -19.56 -1.41
C HIS A 371 -1.20 -19.26 0.05
N ALA A 372 -0.51 -20.16 0.74
CA ALA A 372 0.00 -19.94 2.08
C ALA A 372 1.39 -19.28 2.05
N LEU A 373 1.64 -18.40 3.03
CA LEU A 373 2.93 -17.78 3.30
C LEU A 373 3.13 -17.65 4.82
N GLY A 374 4.22 -18.18 5.37
CA GLY A 374 4.48 -18.19 6.81
C GLY A 374 3.45 -18.97 7.61
N GLY A 375 2.81 -19.97 7.01
CA GLY A 375 1.75 -20.76 7.64
C GLY A 375 0.37 -20.07 7.66
N ALA A 376 0.24 -18.88 7.09
CA ALA A 376 -1.03 -18.16 6.94
C ALA A 376 -1.46 -18.14 5.47
N GLY A 377 -2.77 -18.19 5.20
CA GLY A 377 -3.33 -18.18 3.84
C GLY A 377 -4.05 -19.46 3.48
N GLY A 378 -4.42 -19.60 2.19
CA GLY A 378 -5.15 -20.76 1.66
C GLY A 378 -4.23 -21.93 1.33
N ALA A 379 -4.85 -23.11 1.16
CA ALA A 379 -4.18 -24.36 0.75
C ALA A 379 -4.69 -24.87 -0.61
N VAL A 380 -5.35 -24.02 -1.39
CA VAL A 380 -5.86 -24.37 -2.74
C VAL A 380 -4.72 -24.39 -3.76
N GLY A 381 -3.67 -23.61 -3.53
CA GLY A 381 -2.43 -23.58 -4.28
C GLY A 381 -1.23 -23.93 -3.38
N PRO A 382 -0.04 -24.13 -3.97
CA PRO A 382 1.17 -24.43 -3.21
C PRO A 382 1.56 -23.31 -2.24
N ALA A 383 2.18 -23.71 -1.10
CA ALA A 383 2.82 -22.76 -0.20
C ALA A 383 4.04 -22.12 -0.89
N LEU A 384 4.24 -20.82 -0.68
CA LEU A 384 5.25 -20.04 -1.41
C LEU A 384 6.46 -19.62 -0.57
N ASP A 385 6.61 -20.13 0.64
CA ASP A 385 7.65 -19.72 1.61
C ASP A 385 9.10 -19.79 1.07
N ASN A 386 9.35 -20.63 0.08
CA ASN A 386 10.68 -20.86 -0.49
C ASN A 386 10.70 -20.77 -2.01
N ILE A 387 9.69 -20.18 -2.61
CA ILE A 387 9.48 -20.20 -4.07
C ILE A 387 10.65 -19.57 -4.84
N GLY A 388 11.31 -18.57 -4.27
CA GLY A 388 12.46 -17.92 -4.88
C GLY A 388 13.74 -18.77 -4.94
N ASN A 389 13.79 -19.94 -4.26
CA ASN A 389 14.83 -20.94 -4.44
C ASN A 389 14.44 -22.02 -5.47
N ILE A 390 13.13 -22.13 -5.76
CA ILE A 390 12.58 -23.18 -6.63
C ILE A 390 12.43 -22.69 -8.06
N LEU A 391 11.94 -21.46 -8.25
CA LEU A 391 11.64 -20.89 -9.56
C LEU A 391 12.50 -19.67 -9.87
N SER A 392 13.00 -19.60 -11.12
CA SER A 392 13.61 -18.39 -11.66
C SER A 392 12.57 -17.28 -11.86
N ARG A 393 13.01 -16.04 -12.11
CA ARG A 393 12.11 -14.91 -12.40
C ARG A 393 11.24 -15.16 -13.65
N GLU A 394 11.81 -15.79 -14.66
CA GLU A 394 11.11 -16.17 -15.89
C GLU A 394 10.02 -17.22 -15.59
N GLN A 395 10.33 -18.20 -14.74
CA GLN A 395 9.36 -19.22 -14.32
C GLN A 395 8.28 -18.65 -13.42
N LEU A 396 8.58 -17.66 -12.56
CA LEU A 396 7.60 -16.92 -11.78
C LEU A 396 6.68 -16.10 -12.69
N LEU A 397 7.24 -15.44 -13.72
CA LEU A 397 6.44 -14.75 -14.73
C LEU A 397 5.54 -15.73 -15.47
N GLU A 398 6.08 -16.87 -15.91
CA GLU A 398 5.29 -17.93 -16.58
C GLU A 398 4.11 -18.37 -15.71
N ALA A 399 4.34 -18.63 -14.41
CA ALA A 399 3.30 -19.04 -13.49
C ALA A 399 2.20 -17.98 -13.31
N LEU A 400 2.53 -16.69 -13.41
CA LEU A 400 1.56 -15.59 -13.34
C LEU A 400 0.77 -15.42 -14.65
N ILE A 401 1.44 -15.54 -15.82
CA ILE A 401 0.81 -15.24 -17.11
C ILE A 401 0.15 -16.48 -17.71
N ASN A 402 0.78 -17.66 -17.59
CA ASN A 402 0.29 -18.93 -18.10
C ASN A 402 0.35 -20.01 -17.00
N PRO A 403 -0.50 -19.94 -15.97
CA PRO A 403 -0.43 -20.84 -14.81
C PRO A 403 -0.67 -22.32 -15.12
N SER A 404 -1.15 -22.64 -16.32
CA SER A 404 -1.32 -24.02 -16.79
C SER A 404 -0.06 -24.59 -17.47
N ALA A 405 0.93 -23.75 -17.79
CA ALA A 405 2.16 -24.21 -18.44
C ALA A 405 2.99 -25.13 -17.52
N ARG A 406 3.04 -24.80 -16.24
CA ARG A 406 3.75 -25.55 -15.20
C ARG A 406 2.83 -25.80 -14.01
N LEU A 407 2.58 -27.05 -13.70
CA LEU A 407 1.79 -27.44 -12.54
C LEU A 407 2.73 -27.83 -11.39
N SER A 408 2.40 -27.36 -10.19
CA SER A 408 3.10 -27.79 -8.98
C SER A 408 2.62 -29.18 -8.55
N PRO A 409 3.52 -30.04 -8.03
CA PRO A 409 3.13 -31.33 -7.46
C PRO A 409 1.97 -31.22 -6.47
N GLY A 410 0.97 -32.10 -6.61
CA GLY A 410 -0.24 -32.10 -5.81
C GLY A 410 -1.35 -31.12 -6.25
N TYR A 411 -1.09 -30.22 -7.19
CA TYR A 411 -2.01 -29.10 -7.53
C TYR A 411 -2.53 -29.10 -8.97
N GLY A 412 -2.32 -30.16 -9.71
CA GLY A 412 -2.83 -30.20 -11.08
C GLY A 412 -2.88 -31.59 -11.69
N MET A 413 -3.77 -31.77 -12.65
CA MET A 413 -3.86 -33.01 -13.42
C MET A 413 -3.10 -32.90 -14.73
N VAL A 414 -2.44 -34.00 -15.09
CA VAL A 414 -1.69 -34.12 -16.34
C VAL A 414 -2.21 -35.33 -17.11
N THR A 415 -2.36 -35.16 -18.41
CA THR A 415 -2.60 -36.25 -19.35
C THR A 415 -1.36 -36.44 -20.21
N VAL A 416 -0.82 -37.63 -20.26
CA VAL A 416 0.29 -37.99 -21.12
C VAL A 416 -0.15 -39.07 -22.12
N THR A 417 0.29 -38.95 -23.38
CA THR A 417 0.20 -40.00 -24.38
C THR A 417 1.61 -40.57 -24.55
N LEU A 418 1.74 -41.86 -24.36
CA LEU A 418 3.01 -42.57 -24.51
C LEU A 418 3.26 -42.91 -25.97
N LYS A 419 4.53 -43.17 -26.34
CA LYS A 419 4.95 -43.56 -27.69
C LYS A 419 4.31 -44.86 -28.21
N ASP A 420 3.81 -45.71 -27.31
CA ASP A 420 3.06 -46.92 -27.64
C ASP A 420 1.55 -46.66 -27.86
N GLY A 421 1.11 -45.41 -27.76
CA GLY A 421 -0.29 -44.98 -27.91
C GLY A 421 -1.14 -45.05 -26.64
N GLN A 422 -0.62 -45.55 -25.51
CA GLN A 422 -1.35 -45.53 -24.25
C GLN A 422 -1.49 -44.11 -23.74
N THR A 423 -2.67 -43.78 -23.19
CA THR A 423 -2.93 -42.48 -22.55
C THR A 423 -3.14 -42.67 -21.06
N VAL A 424 -2.43 -41.89 -20.24
CA VAL A 424 -2.51 -41.89 -18.79
C VAL A 424 -2.88 -40.51 -18.31
N THR A 425 -3.85 -40.43 -17.41
CA THR A 425 -4.29 -39.17 -16.74
C THR A 425 -4.20 -39.34 -15.24
N GLY A 426 -3.56 -38.40 -14.56
CA GLY A 426 -3.45 -38.41 -13.09
C GLY A 426 -3.07 -37.08 -12.51
N ILE A 427 -3.10 -36.98 -11.18
CA ILE A 427 -2.56 -35.82 -10.45
C ILE A 427 -1.04 -35.94 -10.48
N LEU A 428 -0.36 -34.85 -10.84
CA LEU A 428 1.09 -34.77 -10.78
C LEU A 428 1.54 -34.83 -9.30
N GLU A 429 2.22 -35.90 -8.89
CA GLU A 429 2.79 -36.03 -7.54
C GLU A 429 4.25 -35.58 -7.50
N GLU A 430 5.03 -35.96 -8.53
CA GLU A 430 6.45 -35.59 -8.64
C GLU A 430 6.87 -35.50 -10.11
N GLU A 431 7.85 -34.67 -10.39
CA GLU A 431 8.51 -34.56 -11.68
C GLU A 431 10.01 -34.35 -11.46
N THR A 432 10.81 -35.24 -12.01
CA THR A 432 12.28 -35.18 -12.00
C THR A 432 12.79 -34.87 -13.39
N GLU A 433 14.12 -34.85 -13.59
CA GLU A 433 14.73 -34.70 -14.90
C GLU A 433 14.46 -35.90 -15.84
N ASP A 434 14.17 -37.10 -15.28
CA ASP A 434 14.06 -38.35 -16.02
C ASP A 434 12.62 -38.92 -16.04
N GLU A 435 11.79 -38.62 -15.06
CA GLU A 435 10.51 -39.27 -14.90
C GLU A 435 9.40 -38.36 -14.35
N LEU A 436 8.14 -38.76 -14.58
CA LEU A 436 6.92 -38.16 -14.15
C LEU A 436 6.14 -39.17 -13.29
N ILE A 437 5.77 -38.79 -12.07
CA ILE A 437 4.97 -39.62 -11.16
C ILE A 437 3.55 -39.08 -11.10
N LEU A 438 2.60 -39.89 -11.56
CA LEU A 438 1.18 -39.54 -11.62
C LEU A 438 0.38 -40.42 -10.66
N LYS A 439 -0.39 -39.79 -9.77
CA LYS A 439 -1.44 -40.46 -9.00
C LYS A 439 -2.68 -40.61 -9.87
N THR A 440 -2.93 -41.87 -10.26
CA THR A 440 -4.10 -42.25 -11.03
C THR A 440 -5.24 -42.75 -10.10
N SER A 441 -6.23 -43.44 -10.65
CA SER A 441 -7.23 -44.14 -9.86
C SER A 441 -6.72 -45.43 -9.22
N ASP A 442 -5.52 -45.87 -9.58
CA ASP A 442 -4.91 -47.10 -9.04
C ASP A 442 -4.32 -46.85 -7.67
N ALA A 443 -4.10 -47.95 -6.90
CA ALA A 443 -3.67 -47.87 -5.52
C ALA A 443 -2.23 -47.30 -5.36
N GLU A 444 -1.38 -47.45 -6.39
CA GLU A 444 0.00 -46.97 -6.41
C GLU A 444 0.17 -45.90 -7.51
N PRO A 445 0.97 -44.86 -7.27
CA PRO A 445 1.32 -43.90 -8.29
C PRO A 445 2.04 -44.58 -9.48
N MET A 446 1.79 -44.06 -10.67
CA MET A 446 2.42 -44.55 -11.89
C MET A 446 3.67 -43.73 -12.22
N GLU A 447 4.81 -44.37 -12.24
CA GLU A 447 6.10 -43.81 -12.68
C GLU A 447 6.23 -43.92 -14.20
N ILE A 448 6.45 -42.80 -14.87
CA ILE A 448 6.54 -42.72 -16.35
C ILE A 448 7.84 -42.03 -16.72
N ALA A 449 8.76 -42.76 -17.35
CA ALA A 449 9.98 -42.16 -17.89
C ALA A 449 9.61 -41.09 -18.94
N LEU A 450 10.18 -39.90 -18.84
CA LEU A 450 9.92 -38.78 -19.78
C LEU A 450 10.26 -39.20 -21.24
N SER A 451 11.26 -40.06 -21.42
CA SER A 451 11.63 -40.61 -22.74
C SER A 451 10.52 -41.43 -23.40
N ARG A 452 9.54 -41.93 -22.66
CA ARG A 452 8.39 -42.71 -23.19
C ARG A 452 7.22 -41.81 -23.60
N ILE A 453 7.22 -40.56 -23.20
CA ILE A 453 6.12 -39.59 -23.45
C ILE A 453 6.25 -39.11 -24.92
N ASP A 454 5.14 -39.20 -25.67
CA ASP A 454 4.98 -38.59 -27.00
C ASP A 454 4.34 -37.21 -26.87
N LYS A 455 3.26 -37.11 -26.06
CA LYS A 455 2.55 -35.83 -25.84
C LYS A 455 2.21 -35.67 -24.36
N ARG A 456 2.30 -34.43 -23.89
CA ARG A 456 1.87 -34.03 -22.56
C ARG A 456 0.86 -32.90 -22.67
N GLN A 457 -0.22 -32.96 -21.90
CA GLN A 457 -1.21 -31.91 -21.76
C GLN A 457 -1.48 -31.69 -20.26
N ASN A 458 -1.17 -30.49 -19.78
CA ASN A 458 -1.58 -30.05 -18.46
C ASN A 458 -3.04 -29.59 -18.52
N MET A 459 -3.84 -29.99 -17.55
CA MET A 459 -5.20 -29.46 -17.41
C MET A 459 -5.15 -28.00 -16.91
N ALA A 460 -6.27 -27.28 -17.10
CA ALA A 460 -6.33 -25.88 -16.69
C ALA A 460 -6.07 -25.72 -15.18
N SER A 461 -5.18 -24.82 -14.83
CA SER A 461 -4.92 -24.41 -13.46
C SER A 461 -6.14 -23.72 -12.83
N GLY A 462 -6.35 -23.93 -11.54
CA GLY A 462 -7.30 -23.13 -10.76
C GLY A 462 -6.86 -21.68 -10.54
N MET A 463 -5.57 -21.37 -10.76
CA MET A 463 -5.07 -20.00 -10.75
C MET A 463 -5.44 -19.30 -12.06
N PRO A 464 -6.06 -18.10 -12.01
CA PRO A 464 -6.34 -17.34 -13.22
C PRO A 464 -5.08 -16.74 -13.83
N PRO A 465 -5.02 -16.49 -15.16
CA PRO A 465 -3.94 -15.73 -15.77
C PRO A 465 -3.91 -14.30 -15.23
N MET A 466 -2.86 -13.94 -14.49
CA MET A 466 -2.77 -12.67 -13.78
C MET A 466 -2.55 -11.47 -14.70
N GLY A 467 -2.09 -11.67 -15.91
CA GLY A 467 -1.88 -10.60 -16.89
C GLY A 467 -3.16 -9.83 -17.28
N THR A 468 -4.35 -10.39 -17.04
CA THR A 468 -5.66 -9.72 -17.26
C THR A 468 -6.15 -8.98 -16.01
N ILE A 469 -5.51 -9.19 -14.86
CA ILE A 469 -5.92 -8.68 -13.54
C ILE A 469 -4.94 -7.64 -13.03
N MET A 470 -3.66 -7.81 -13.36
CA MET A 470 -2.53 -7.02 -12.87
C MET A 470 -1.93 -6.14 -13.96
N SER A 471 -1.54 -4.93 -13.61
CA SER A 471 -0.67 -4.10 -14.43
C SER A 471 0.75 -4.70 -14.51
N LYS A 472 1.52 -4.30 -15.52
CA LYS A 472 2.94 -4.71 -15.64
C LYS A 472 3.78 -4.33 -14.41
N ARG A 473 3.53 -3.19 -13.79
CA ARG A 473 4.20 -2.77 -12.55
C ARG A 473 3.89 -3.72 -11.40
N GLU A 474 2.61 -4.06 -11.20
CA GLU A 474 2.21 -5.00 -10.15
C GLU A 474 2.79 -6.39 -10.36
N ILE A 475 2.83 -6.89 -11.61
CA ILE A 475 3.49 -8.16 -11.96
C ILE A 475 4.98 -8.10 -11.60
N ARG A 476 5.69 -7.04 -11.98
CA ARG A 476 7.09 -6.81 -11.66
C ARG A 476 7.36 -6.83 -10.15
N ASP A 477 6.53 -6.12 -9.39
CA ASP A 477 6.69 -6.00 -7.94
C ASP A 477 6.39 -7.33 -7.23
N VAL A 478 5.38 -8.09 -7.70
CA VAL A 478 5.10 -9.44 -7.19
C VAL A 478 6.22 -10.42 -7.55
N ILE A 479 6.79 -10.36 -8.76
CA ILE A 479 7.97 -11.18 -9.13
C ILE A 479 9.14 -10.84 -8.21
N GLU A 480 9.41 -9.55 -7.94
CA GLU A 480 10.47 -9.13 -7.03
C GLU A 480 10.23 -9.66 -5.61
N PHE A 481 9.00 -9.61 -5.12
CA PHE A 481 8.64 -10.17 -3.83
C PHE A 481 8.87 -11.68 -3.78
N LEU A 482 8.29 -12.44 -4.71
CA LEU A 482 8.36 -13.90 -4.74
C LEU A 482 9.78 -14.41 -4.94
N ALA A 483 10.57 -13.81 -5.83
CA ALA A 483 11.97 -14.18 -6.08
C ALA A 483 12.88 -14.00 -4.85
N ASN A 484 12.46 -13.18 -3.89
CA ASN A 484 13.15 -12.96 -2.62
C ASN A 484 12.61 -13.82 -1.45
N LEU A 485 11.61 -14.67 -1.68
CA LEU A 485 11.15 -15.67 -0.70
C LEU A 485 12.10 -16.89 -0.74
N LYS A 486 13.20 -16.78 -0.01
CA LYS A 486 14.25 -17.79 0.11
C LYS A 486 14.39 -18.21 1.55
N LYS A 487 14.30 -19.52 1.81
CA LYS A 487 14.74 -20.08 3.10
C LYS A 487 16.25 -20.34 3.01
N ASN A 488 16.96 -19.86 4.03
CA ASN A 488 18.36 -20.18 4.25
C ASN A 488 18.51 -21.63 4.72
#